data_7dbee7268c6bc4bbf69ec2202269d0a3
#
_entry.id   7dbee7268c6bc4bbf69ec2202269d0a3
#
_cell.length_a   1.000
_cell.length_b   1.000
_cell.length_c   1.000
_cell.angle_alpha   90.00
_cell.angle_beta   90.00
_cell.angle_gamma   90.00
#
_symmetry.space_group_name_H-M   'P 1'
#
loop_
_entity.id
_entity.type
_entity.pdbx_description
1 polymer ?
#
loop_
_entity_poly.entity_id
_entity_poly.type
_entity_poly.pdbx_seq_one_letter_code
_entity_poly.pdbx_strand_id
1 'polypeptide(L)'
;MAVVDVNGARLWYDEAGSGEAVLLLHGGLGDSGLWELVVPLLAERFRAIRTDLRFFGGSTGPAMPWSWQDDVIGVLDELGLERAALVGLSMGGKVALDVALAHPERLWAVAGVAPGLGGHDGAAYTEQHEARYEAAEDKIEAMMEIDLEVWAPLGADDRIEELWRTTPDANPLPDGVEPLDPPGAPAKERLAELAVPTLVVTASHDPAGFREIGPLVAREAPDARHVELDSDHYVTLREPELLSRVLLDFLTATVPEQ
;
A
#
# COMPACT_ATOMS: atom_id res chain seq x y z
N MET A 1 1.96 20.19 -2.17
CA MET A 1 3.01 19.40 -1.49
C MET A 1 3.18 19.95 -0.10
N ALA A 2 3.00 19.14 0.91
CA ALA A 2 3.10 19.54 2.31
C ALA A 2 3.80 18.42 3.13
N VAL A 3 4.08 18.71 4.38
CA VAL A 3 4.68 17.77 5.33
C VAL A 3 3.91 17.85 6.62
N VAL A 4 3.66 16.70 7.25
CA VAL A 4 3.12 16.60 8.62
C VAL A 4 4.15 15.97 9.53
N ASP A 5 4.18 16.41 10.80
CA ASP A 5 5.03 15.85 11.83
C ASP A 5 4.25 14.78 12.61
N VAL A 6 4.63 13.52 12.44
CA VAL A 6 3.93 12.35 13.00
C VAL A 6 4.93 11.44 13.71
N ASN A 7 4.71 11.17 15.00
CA ASN A 7 5.52 10.22 15.79
C ASN A 7 7.04 10.47 15.68
N GLY A 8 7.45 11.75 15.64
CA GLY A 8 8.83 12.17 15.49
C GLY A 8 9.40 12.10 14.07
N ALA A 9 8.60 11.64 13.09
CA ALA A 9 8.93 11.67 11.68
C ALA A 9 8.30 12.87 10.98
N ARG A 10 8.82 13.19 9.80
CA ARG A 10 8.25 14.16 8.87
C ARG A 10 7.77 13.41 7.64
N LEU A 11 6.45 13.30 7.51
CA LEU A 11 5.83 12.57 6.42
C LEU A 11 5.34 13.54 5.35
N TRP A 12 5.79 13.28 4.13
CA TRP A 12 5.36 14.02 2.95
C TRP A 12 3.94 13.60 2.54
N TYR A 13 3.12 14.54 2.13
CA TYR A 13 1.83 14.28 1.52
C TYR A 13 1.46 15.30 0.45
N ASP A 14 0.53 14.91 -0.40
CA ASP A 14 -0.13 15.74 -1.39
C ASP A 14 -1.61 15.36 -1.49
N GLU A 15 -2.45 16.32 -1.85
CA GLU A 15 -3.88 16.09 -1.92
C GLU A 15 -4.56 16.82 -3.08
N ALA A 16 -5.66 16.27 -3.55
CA ALA A 16 -6.51 16.85 -4.59
C ALA A 16 -7.99 16.53 -4.32
N GLY A 17 -8.86 17.37 -4.86
CA GLY A 17 -10.32 17.18 -4.72
C GLY A 17 -10.86 17.70 -3.40
N SER A 18 -12.08 17.26 -3.08
CA SER A 18 -12.81 17.63 -1.86
C SER A 18 -13.87 16.58 -1.54
N GLY A 19 -14.47 16.66 -0.35
CA GLY A 19 -15.46 15.68 0.13
C GLY A 19 -14.84 14.73 1.16
N GLU A 20 -15.38 13.50 1.25
CA GLU A 20 -14.85 12.49 2.18
C GLU A 20 -13.42 12.10 1.84
N ALA A 21 -12.61 11.90 2.87
CA ALA A 21 -11.18 11.66 2.71
C ALA A 21 -10.88 10.20 2.32
N VAL A 22 -9.99 10.05 1.33
CA VAL A 22 -9.39 8.78 0.91
C VAL A 22 -7.87 8.93 1.03
N LEU A 23 -7.26 8.20 1.95
CA LEU A 23 -5.80 8.18 2.13
C LEU A 23 -5.19 7.00 1.37
N LEU A 24 -4.24 7.30 0.48
CA LEU A 24 -3.58 6.38 -0.42
C LEU A 24 -2.18 6.04 0.11
N LEU A 25 -1.94 4.75 0.36
CA LEU A 25 -0.68 4.20 0.87
C LEU A 25 0.02 3.44 -0.26
N HIS A 26 1.26 3.80 -0.56
CA HIS A 26 2.03 3.20 -1.65
C HIS A 26 2.61 1.82 -1.29
N GLY A 27 3.10 1.11 -2.29
CA GLY A 27 3.81 -0.17 -2.16
C GLY A 27 5.29 0.00 -1.82
N GLY A 28 5.95 -1.11 -1.47
CA GLY A 28 7.38 -1.12 -1.15
C GLY A 28 8.31 -0.82 -2.34
N LEU A 29 7.80 -0.91 -3.57
CA LEU A 29 8.58 -0.72 -4.80
C LEU A 29 8.48 0.70 -5.39
N GLY A 30 8.27 1.70 -4.55
CA GLY A 30 8.18 3.10 -4.92
C GLY A 30 7.67 3.97 -3.78
N ASP A 31 7.29 5.19 -4.08
CA ASP A 31 6.71 6.16 -3.18
C ASP A 31 5.25 6.50 -3.58
N SER A 32 4.70 7.58 -3.03
CA SER A 32 3.36 8.07 -3.38
C SER A 32 3.17 8.42 -4.88
N GLY A 33 4.25 8.52 -5.66
CA GLY A 33 4.21 8.63 -7.10
C GLY A 33 3.54 7.46 -7.79
N LEU A 34 3.49 6.27 -7.14
CA LEU A 34 2.70 5.13 -7.63
C LEU A 34 1.20 5.45 -7.80
N TRP A 35 0.69 6.49 -7.13
CA TRP A 35 -0.70 6.91 -7.20
C TRP A 35 -0.95 8.10 -8.14
N GLU A 36 0.08 8.61 -8.85
CA GLU A 36 -0.01 9.86 -9.60
C GLU A 36 -1.09 9.87 -10.69
N LEU A 37 -1.36 8.72 -11.33
CA LEU A 37 -2.39 8.58 -12.35
C LEU A 37 -3.79 8.32 -11.78
N VAL A 38 -3.89 7.80 -10.56
CA VAL A 38 -5.14 7.46 -9.87
C VAL A 38 -5.73 8.65 -9.11
N VAL A 39 -4.87 9.46 -8.46
CA VAL A 39 -5.29 10.63 -7.65
C VAL A 39 -6.22 11.58 -8.41
N PRO A 40 -5.93 12.02 -9.65
CA PRO A 40 -6.81 12.94 -10.37
C PRO A 40 -8.22 12.38 -10.60
N LEU A 41 -8.34 11.06 -10.81
CA LEU A 41 -9.61 10.38 -11.06
C LEU A 41 -10.44 10.24 -9.77
N LEU A 42 -9.81 9.91 -8.65
CA LEU A 42 -10.48 9.88 -7.34
C LEU A 42 -10.87 11.28 -6.87
N ALA A 43 -10.07 12.29 -7.19
CA ALA A 43 -10.28 13.68 -6.81
C ALA A 43 -11.54 14.34 -7.43
N GLU A 44 -12.15 13.70 -8.44
CA GLU A 44 -13.44 14.14 -8.97
C GLU A 44 -14.59 14.01 -7.96
N ARG A 45 -14.46 13.14 -6.94
CA ARG A 45 -15.51 12.83 -5.97
C ARG A 45 -15.06 12.85 -4.51
N PHE A 46 -13.78 12.68 -4.24
CA PHE A 46 -13.22 12.52 -2.90
C PHE A 46 -12.07 13.51 -2.66
N ARG A 47 -11.76 13.79 -1.41
CA ARG A 47 -10.49 14.37 -1.01
C ARG A 47 -9.45 13.26 -1.05
N ALA A 48 -8.79 13.09 -2.19
CA ALA A 48 -7.76 12.09 -2.40
C ALA A 48 -6.42 12.60 -1.85
N ILE A 49 -5.88 11.90 -0.85
CA ILE A 49 -4.63 12.24 -0.15
C ILE A 49 -3.66 11.09 -0.40
N ARG A 50 -2.45 11.36 -0.87
CA ARG A 50 -1.36 10.38 -0.97
C ARG A 50 -0.22 10.80 -0.05
N THR A 51 0.40 9.84 0.62
CA THR A 51 1.52 10.10 1.52
C THR A 51 2.68 9.16 1.23
N ASP A 52 3.90 9.63 1.42
CA ASP A 52 5.05 8.76 1.48
C ASP A 52 5.12 8.16 2.89
N LEU A 53 5.18 6.85 2.98
CA LEU A 53 5.43 6.17 4.24
C LEU A 53 6.85 6.49 4.73
N ARG A 54 7.07 6.34 6.04
CA ARG A 54 8.37 6.67 6.67
C ARG A 54 9.52 6.00 5.92
N PHE A 55 10.57 6.78 5.60
CA PHE A 55 11.78 6.43 4.86
C PHE A 55 11.59 6.19 3.35
N PHE A 56 10.40 6.46 2.80
CA PHE A 56 10.17 6.46 1.35
C PHE A 56 10.08 7.88 0.82
N GLY A 57 10.46 8.09 -0.42
CA GLY A 57 10.29 9.34 -1.14
C GLY A 57 10.79 10.56 -0.39
N GLY A 58 9.89 11.49 -0.09
CA GLY A 58 10.17 12.73 0.66
C GLY A 58 10.02 12.60 2.19
N SER A 59 9.68 11.42 2.71
CA SER A 59 9.46 11.19 4.14
C SER A 59 10.72 10.78 4.87
N THR A 60 10.91 11.33 6.07
CA THR A 60 12.10 11.08 6.91
C THR A 60 11.68 10.78 8.35
N GLY A 61 12.56 10.14 9.10
CA GLY A 61 12.32 9.85 10.51
C GLY A 61 13.60 9.59 11.29
N PRO A 62 13.53 9.51 12.63
CA PRO A 62 14.66 9.10 13.44
C PRO A 62 14.96 7.61 13.25
N ALA A 63 16.22 7.24 13.42
CA ALA A 63 16.68 5.85 13.40
C ALA A 63 16.27 5.13 14.69
N MET A 64 15.00 4.78 14.81
CA MET A 64 14.40 4.07 15.94
C MET A 64 13.24 3.21 15.44
N PRO A 65 12.84 2.16 16.18
CA PRO A 65 11.66 1.37 15.82
C PRO A 65 10.41 2.25 15.67
N TRP A 66 9.57 1.96 14.68
CA TRP A 66 8.32 2.69 14.42
C TRP A 66 7.20 1.72 14.01
N SER A 67 5.97 2.21 13.99
CA SER A 67 4.80 1.49 13.51
C SER A 67 4.18 2.25 12.34
N TRP A 68 4.03 1.61 11.19
CA TRP A 68 3.31 2.21 10.06
C TRP A 68 1.84 2.48 10.39
N GLN A 69 1.21 1.62 11.23
CA GLN A 69 -0.18 1.82 11.64
C GLN A 69 -0.30 3.10 12.48
N ASP A 70 0.61 3.30 13.44
CA ASP A 70 0.62 4.51 14.27
C ASP A 70 0.90 5.76 13.42
N ASP A 71 1.78 5.65 12.41
CA ASP A 71 2.05 6.74 11.48
C ASP A 71 0.82 7.09 10.63
N VAL A 72 0.09 6.09 10.12
CA VAL A 72 -1.16 6.31 9.37
C VAL A 72 -2.22 6.99 10.24
N ILE A 73 -2.42 6.53 11.48
CA ILE A 73 -3.33 7.18 12.43
C ILE A 73 -2.87 8.61 12.74
N GLY A 74 -1.58 8.82 12.95
CA GLY A 74 -1.00 10.15 13.17
C GLY A 74 -1.22 11.09 11.98
N VAL A 75 -1.13 10.60 10.73
CA VAL A 75 -1.47 11.40 9.54
C VAL A 75 -2.94 11.80 9.55
N LEU A 76 -3.86 10.89 9.88
CA LEU A 76 -5.28 11.24 10.01
C LEU A 76 -5.51 12.32 11.07
N ASP A 77 -4.84 12.22 12.22
CA ASP A 77 -4.95 13.18 13.33
C ASP A 77 -4.41 14.56 12.92
N GLU A 78 -3.23 14.65 12.34
CA GLU A 78 -2.61 15.90 11.90
C GLU A 78 -3.40 16.59 10.77
N LEU A 79 -4.09 15.83 9.93
CA LEU A 79 -4.97 16.36 8.89
C LEU A 79 -6.39 16.68 9.40
N GLY A 80 -6.68 16.45 10.69
CA GLY A 80 -7.96 16.70 11.31
C GLY A 80 -9.07 15.76 10.80
N LEU A 81 -8.71 14.55 10.37
CA LEU A 81 -9.62 13.55 9.82
C LEU A 81 -10.07 12.60 10.92
N GLU A 82 -11.34 12.70 11.32
CA GLU A 82 -11.92 11.75 12.27
C GLU A 82 -11.97 10.34 11.67
N ARG A 83 -12.37 10.24 10.40
CA ARG A 83 -12.43 8.98 9.63
C ARG A 83 -11.98 9.21 8.18
N ALA A 84 -11.44 8.17 7.58
CA ALA A 84 -11.11 8.14 6.14
C ALA A 84 -11.38 6.74 5.54
N ALA A 85 -11.41 6.62 4.21
CA ALA A 85 -11.10 5.34 3.58
C ALA A 85 -9.59 5.20 3.47
N LEU A 86 -9.06 3.99 3.68
CA LEU A 86 -7.69 3.66 3.32
C LEU A 86 -7.66 2.85 2.03
N VAL A 87 -6.82 3.24 1.11
CA VAL A 87 -6.54 2.47 -0.12
C VAL A 87 -5.04 2.24 -0.18
N GLY A 88 -4.61 0.98 -0.13
CA GLY A 88 -3.19 0.65 -0.08
C GLY A 88 -2.76 -0.29 -1.19
N LEU A 89 -1.60 -0.01 -1.80
CA LEU A 89 -0.95 -0.89 -2.76
C LEU A 89 0.07 -1.77 -2.04
N SER A 90 0.07 -3.09 -2.30
CA SER A 90 1.11 -4.01 -1.83
C SER A 90 1.37 -3.91 -0.31
N MET A 91 2.54 -3.45 0.09
CA MET A 91 2.90 -3.13 1.48
C MET A 91 1.90 -2.15 2.10
N GLY A 92 1.53 -1.07 1.40
CA GLY A 92 0.50 -0.14 1.85
C GLY A 92 -0.87 -0.80 2.01
N GLY A 93 -1.18 -1.83 1.19
CA GLY A 93 -2.37 -2.67 1.33
C GLY A 93 -2.35 -3.52 2.60
N LYS A 94 -1.19 -4.10 2.94
CA LYS A 94 -0.98 -4.77 4.23
C LYS A 94 -1.22 -3.80 5.40
N VAL A 95 -0.60 -2.62 5.35
CA VAL A 95 -0.76 -1.60 6.39
C VAL A 95 -2.22 -1.17 6.52
N ALA A 96 -2.93 -0.95 5.41
CA ALA A 96 -4.35 -0.57 5.43
C ALA A 96 -5.24 -1.63 6.08
N LEU A 97 -5.01 -2.92 5.80
CA LEU A 97 -5.74 -4.03 6.42
C LEU A 97 -5.40 -4.14 7.92
N ASP A 98 -4.14 -3.98 8.29
CA ASP A 98 -3.70 -3.98 9.69
C ASP A 98 -4.36 -2.83 10.49
N VAL A 99 -4.43 -1.61 9.91
CA VAL A 99 -5.16 -0.47 10.51
C VAL A 99 -6.66 -0.76 10.62
N ALA A 100 -7.28 -1.37 9.61
CA ALA A 100 -8.70 -1.72 9.63
C ALA A 100 -9.04 -2.73 10.75
N LEU A 101 -8.10 -3.61 11.08
CA LEU A 101 -8.23 -4.56 12.20
C LEU A 101 -7.96 -3.94 13.57
N ALA A 102 -7.08 -2.94 13.65
CA ALA A 102 -6.69 -2.32 14.90
C ALA A 102 -7.56 -1.10 15.27
N HIS A 103 -7.99 -0.33 14.28
CA HIS A 103 -8.68 0.96 14.42
C HIS A 103 -9.89 1.08 13.48
N PRO A 104 -10.85 0.13 13.50
CA PRO A 104 -12.00 0.16 12.60
C PRO A 104 -12.84 1.43 12.74
N GLU A 105 -12.85 2.06 13.93
CA GLU A 105 -13.58 3.31 14.20
C GLU A 105 -13.00 4.50 13.44
N ARG A 106 -11.75 4.44 12.99
CA ARG A 106 -11.08 5.50 12.22
C ARG A 106 -11.34 5.38 10.71
N LEU A 107 -12.00 4.30 10.28
CA LEU A 107 -12.23 4.04 8.87
C LEU A 107 -13.70 3.96 8.54
N TRP A 108 -14.07 4.34 7.31
CA TRP A 108 -15.37 4.05 6.74
C TRP A 108 -15.30 3.01 5.62
N ALA A 109 -14.11 2.73 5.06
CA ALA A 109 -13.85 1.63 4.14
C ALA A 109 -12.35 1.33 4.07
N VAL A 110 -11.98 0.13 3.60
CA VAL A 110 -10.59 -0.23 3.28
C VAL A 110 -10.51 -0.92 1.93
N ALA A 111 -9.49 -0.59 1.13
CA ALA A 111 -9.20 -1.30 -0.11
C ALA A 111 -7.72 -1.67 -0.19
N GLY A 112 -7.42 -2.94 -0.45
CA GLY A 112 -6.08 -3.42 -0.78
C GLY A 112 -5.95 -3.66 -2.29
N VAL A 113 -4.97 -3.02 -2.92
CA VAL A 113 -4.60 -3.23 -4.33
C VAL A 113 -3.33 -4.05 -4.37
N ALA A 114 -3.38 -5.24 -4.97
CA ALA A 114 -2.29 -6.22 -4.96
C ALA A 114 -1.65 -6.34 -3.55
N PRO A 115 -2.45 -6.45 -2.46
CA PRO A 115 -1.96 -6.24 -1.11
C PRO A 115 -1.07 -7.39 -0.63
N GLY A 116 -0.12 -7.08 0.26
CA GLY A 116 0.39 -8.06 1.21
C GLY A 116 -0.64 -8.38 2.29
N LEU A 117 -0.42 -9.46 3.03
CA LEU A 117 -1.28 -9.83 4.16
C LEU A 117 -0.43 -10.44 5.28
N GLY A 118 -0.46 -9.83 6.46
CA GLY A 118 0.28 -10.30 7.61
C GLY A 118 -0.03 -11.76 7.95
N GLY A 119 1.01 -12.60 8.08
CA GLY A 119 0.87 -14.05 8.32
C GLY A 119 0.50 -14.88 7.10
N HIS A 120 0.41 -14.30 5.90
CA HIS A 120 0.27 -15.04 4.66
C HIS A 120 1.66 -15.23 4.04
N ASP A 121 2.04 -16.48 3.84
CA ASP A 121 3.28 -16.83 3.17
C ASP A 121 3.07 -16.69 1.65
N GLY A 122 3.27 -15.48 1.18
CA GLY A 122 3.18 -15.13 -0.23
C GLY A 122 4.55 -15.11 -0.89
N ALA A 123 5.32 -16.22 -0.81
CA ALA A 123 6.65 -16.28 -1.41
C ALA A 123 6.64 -15.77 -2.86
N ALA A 124 7.15 -14.56 -3.04
CA ALA A 124 7.25 -13.93 -4.36
C ALA A 124 8.57 -14.30 -5.04
N TYR A 125 9.64 -14.44 -4.24
CA TYR A 125 10.96 -14.77 -4.72
C TYR A 125 11.18 -16.28 -4.70
N THR A 126 11.84 -16.78 -5.75
CA THR A 126 12.31 -18.17 -5.83
C THR A 126 13.69 -18.28 -5.19
N GLU A 127 14.14 -19.50 -4.85
CA GLU A 127 15.52 -19.76 -4.39
C GLU A 127 16.58 -19.17 -5.36
N GLN A 128 16.28 -19.11 -6.66
CA GLN A 128 17.18 -18.51 -7.64
C GLN A 128 17.23 -16.98 -7.51
N HIS A 129 16.11 -16.34 -7.25
CA HIS A 129 16.06 -14.90 -6.99
C HIS A 129 16.82 -14.56 -5.72
N GLU A 130 16.62 -15.31 -4.63
CA GLU A 130 17.32 -15.12 -3.36
C GLU A 130 18.84 -15.26 -3.52
N ALA A 131 19.30 -16.30 -4.24
CA ALA A 131 20.72 -16.48 -4.54
C ALA A 131 21.32 -15.35 -5.39
N ARG A 132 20.53 -14.75 -6.31
CA ARG A 132 20.95 -13.57 -7.08
C ARG A 132 21.02 -12.32 -6.20
N TYR A 133 20.08 -12.15 -5.27
CA TYR A 133 20.10 -11.06 -4.29
C TYR A 133 21.36 -11.11 -3.42
N GLU A 134 21.68 -12.28 -2.85
CA GLU A 134 22.91 -12.49 -2.08
C GLU A 134 24.16 -12.17 -2.92
N ALA A 135 24.18 -12.57 -4.20
CA ALA A 135 25.30 -12.31 -5.11
C ALA A 135 25.37 -10.85 -5.61
N ALA A 136 24.31 -10.09 -5.46
CA ALA A 136 24.28 -8.68 -5.88
C ALA A 136 25.21 -7.81 -5.02
N GLU A 137 25.49 -8.20 -3.75
CA GLU A 137 26.42 -7.49 -2.86
C GLU A 137 26.15 -5.98 -2.82
N ASP A 138 24.92 -5.57 -2.56
CA ASP A 138 24.45 -4.16 -2.51
C ASP A 138 24.59 -3.39 -3.85
N LYS A 139 24.71 -4.08 -4.97
CA LYS A 139 24.65 -3.46 -6.30
C LYS A 139 23.20 -3.14 -6.64
N ILE A 140 22.82 -1.90 -6.45
CA ILE A 140 21.47 -1.39 -6.58
C ILE A 140 20.81 -1.78 -7.91
N GLU A 141 21.51 -1.64 -9.04
CA GLU A 141 20.98 -2.02 -10.35
C GLU A 141 20.69 -3.52 -10.47
N ALA A 142 21.50 -4.37 -9.84
CA ALA A 142 21.27 -5.82 -9.86
C ALA A 142 20.09 -6.22 -8.97
N MET A 143 19.88 -5.55 -7.85
CA MET A 143 18.71 -5.74 -6.97
C MET A 143 17.45 -5.29 -7.68
N MET A 144 17.46 -4.09 -8.27
CA MET A 144 16.35 -3.57 -9.06
C MET A 144 15.96 -4.51 -10.20
N GLU A 145 16.93 -5.07 -10.93
CA GLU A 145 16.64 -6.01 -12.02
C GLU A 145 15.91 -7.25 -11.51
N ILE A 146 16.28 -7.78 -10.34
CA ILE A 146 15.62 -8.94 -9.74
C ILE A 146 14.19 -8.58 -9.32
N ASP A 147 14.00 -7.45 -8.67
CA ASP A 147 12.67 -6.99 -8.24
C ASP A 147 11.75 -6.77 -9.44
N LEU A 148 12.23 -6.11 -10.47
CA LEU A 148 11.42 -5.83 -11.66
C LEU A 148 11.09 -7.10 -12.46
N GLU A 149 11.97 -8.13 -12.43
CA GLU A 149 11.65 -9.44 -13.01
C GLU A 149 10.43 -10.09 -12.31
N VAL A 150 10.35 -9.96 -10.98
CA VAL A 150 9.26 -10.56 -10.17
C VAL A 150 7.99 -9.73 -10.22
N TRP A 151 8.10 -8.40 -10.07
CA TRP A 151 6.97 -7.51 -9.80
C TRP A 151 6.47 -6.73 -11.04
N ALA A 152 7.30 -6.65 -12.09
CA ALA A 152 6.97 -6.02 -13.36
C ALA A 152 7.13 -6.98 -14.55
N PRO A 153 6.56 -8.22 -14.52
CA PRO A 153 6.75 -9.19 -15.60
C PRO A 153 6.20 -8.74 -16.95
N LEU A 154 5.37 -7.72 -16.99
CA LEU A 154 4.91 -7.06 -18.22
C LEU A 154 5.92 -6.04 -18.78
N GLY A 155 7.07 -5.90 -18.12
CA GLY A 155 8.17 -5.00 -18.47
C GLY A 155 8.18 -3.74 -17.60
N ALA A 156 9.35 -3.18 -17.33
CA ALA A 156 9.54 -1.91 -16.66
C ALA A 156 9.87 -0.81 -17.69
N ASP A 157 9.38 0.39 -17.43
CA ASP A 157 9.76 1.62 -18.12
C ASP A 157 10.58 2.52 -17.19
N ASP A 158 11.09 3.63 -17.75
CA ASP A 158 11.91 4.59 -17.00
C ASP A 158 11.21 5.10 -15.73
N ARG A 159 9.86 5.21 -15.74
CA ARG A 159 9.07 5.68 -14.60
C ARG A 159 9.03 4.66 -13.47
N ILE A 160 8.84 3.40 -13.80
CA ILE A 160 8.87 2.31 -12.81
C ILE A 160 10.26 2.19 -12.18
N GLU A 161 11.32 2.27 -12.99
CA GLU A 161 12.68 2.27 -12.49
C GLU A 161 13.00 3.49 -11.61
N GLU A 162 12.53 4.68 -11.98
CA GLU A 162 12.68 5.89 -11.18
C GLU A 162 12.01 5.74 -9.81
N LEU A 163 10.77 5.22 -9.77
CA LEU A 163 10.05 4.97 -8.52
C LEU A 163 10.76 3.94 -7.64
N TRP A 164 11.29 2.86 -8.23
CA TRP A 164 12.05 1.88 -7.46
C TRP A 164 13.26 2.53 -6.75
N ARG A 165 13.95 3.49 -7.40
CA ARG A 165 15.09 4.19 -6.81
C ARG A 165 14.74 5.11 -5.63
N THR A 166 13.46 5.32 -5.34
CA THR A 166 13.02 6.09 -4.15
C THR A 166 12.84 5.21 -2.91
N THR A 167 13.03 3.90 -3.02
CA THR A 167 12.80 2.93 -1.95
C THR A 167 13.98 2.83 -0.97
N PRO A 168 13.76 2.24 0.24
CA PRO A 168 14.85 1.90 1.15
C PRO A 168 15.85 0.89 0.56
N ASP A 169 15.45 0.03 -0.37
CA ASP A 169 16.34 -0.91 -1.02
C ASP A 169 17.40 -0.20 -1.87
N ALA A 170 17.02 0.92 -2.51
CA ALA A 170 17.94 1.81 -3.18
C ALA A 170 18.68 2.77 -2.21
N ASN A 171 18.09 3.05 -1.04
CA ASN A 171 18.64 3.96 -0.04
C ASN A 171 18.61 3.29 1.35
N PRO A 172 19.51 2.33 1.63
CA PRO A 172 19.45 1.50 2.81
C PRO A 172 19.36 2.28 4.12
N LEU A 173 18.50 1.80 5.02
CA LEU A 173 18.34 2.33 6.36
C LEU A 173 19.54 1.91 7.24
N PRO A 174 19.82 2.66 8.31
CA PRO A 174 20.79 2.22 9.31
C PRO A 174 20.41 0.86 9.92
N ASP A 175 21.40 0.05 10.27
CA ASP A 175 21.21 -1.26 10.89
C ASP A 175 20.28 -1.18 12.12
N GLY A 176 19.33 -2.11 12.22
CA GLY A 176 18.37 -2.21 13.33
C GLY A 176 17.22 -1.20 13.28
N VAL A 177 17.05 -0.51 12.17
CA VAL A 177 15.92 0.40 11.93
C VAL A 177 14.86 -0.32 11.10
N GLU A 178 13.92 -0.97 11.77
CA GLU A 178 12.87 -1.75 11.13
C GLU A 178 11.48 -1.34 11.66
N PRO A 179 10.42 -1.47 10.85
CA PRO A 179 9.07 -1.27 11.33
C PRO A 179 8.68 -2.38 12.33
N LEU A 180 7.94 -2.00 13.35
CA LEU A 180 7.37 -2.93 14.30
C LEU A 180 6.18 -3.67 13.66
N ASP A 181 6.09 -4.97 13.89
CA ASP A 181 4.90 -5.70 13.55
C ASP A 181 3.71 -5.26 14.40
N PRO A 182 2.48 -5.31 13.86
CA PRO A 182 1.27 -5.07 14.64
C PRO A 182 1.20 -6.02 15.85
N PRO A 183 0.72 -5.53 17.00
CA PRO A 183 0.55 -6.40 18.15
C PRO A 183 -0.55 -7.43 17.92
N GLY A 184 -0.35 -8.64 18.43
CA GLY A 184 -1.33 -9.73 18.43
C GLY A 184 -1.15 -10.74 17.29
N ALA A 185 -2.22 -11.45 16.94
CA ALA A 185 -2.19 -12.42 15.85
C ALA A 185 -2.12 -11.71 14.48
N PRO A 186 -1.45 -12.31 13.50
CA PRO A 186 -1.33 -11.72 12.18
C PRO A 186 -2.69 -11.58 11.48
N ALA A 187 -2.81 -10.60 10.57
CA ALA A 187 -4.06 -10.24 9.91
C ALA A 187 -4.78 -11.42 9.26
N LYS A 188 -4.06 -12.38 8.69
CA LYS A 188 -4.63 -13.61 8.10
C LYS A 188 -5.51 -14.39 9.07
N GLU A 189 -5.15 -14.43 10.34
CA GLU A 189 -5.90 -15.16 11.38
C GLU A 189 -7.09 -14.36 11.91
N ARG A 190 -7.19 -13.08 11.54
CA ARG A 190 -8.15 -12.11 12.06
C ARG A 190 -9.12 -11.56 11.02
N LEU A 191 -9.11 -12.09 9.79
CA LEU A 191 -9.94 -11.58 8.69
C LEU A 191 -11.44 -11.51 9.04
N ALA A 192 -11.93 -12.45 9.85
CA ALA A 192 -13.31 -12.44 10.32
C ALA A 192 -13.66 -11.26 11.28
N GLU A 193 -12.64 -10.54 11.77
CA GLU A 193 -12.80 -9.34 12.63
C GLU A 193 -12.90 -8.04 11.82
N LEU A 194 -12.67 -8.06 10.50
CA LEU A 194 -12.79 -6.86 9.65
C LEU A 194 -14.22 -6.32 9.72
N ALA A 195 -14.36 -5.18 10.38
CA ALA A 195 -15.66 -4.57 10.69
C ALA A 195 -16.08 -3.46 9.69
N VAL A 196 -15.21 -3.14 8.74
CA VAL A 196 -15.48 -2.11 7.72
C VAL A 196 -15.60 -2.74 6.34
N PRO A 197 -16.39 -2.15 5.43
CA PRO A 197 -16.47 -2.59 4.04
C PRO A 197 -15.06 -2.71 3.44
N THR A 198 -14.77 -3.85 2.84
CA THR A 198 -13.43 -4.21 2.37
C THR A 198 -13.45 -4.57 0.88
N LEU A 199 -12.50 -4.02 0.13
CA LEU A 199 -12.22 -4.41 -1.25
C LEU A 199 -10.80 -4.95 -1.37
N VAL A 200 -10.61 -6.04 -2.09
CA VAL A 200 -9.27 -6.47 -2.54
C VAL A 200 -9.25 -6.55 -4.05
N VAL A 201 -8.29 -5.85 -4.65
CA VAL A 201 -7.98 -5.93 -6.08
C VAL A 201 -6.68 -6.71 -6.22
N THR A 202 -6.67 -7.80 -6.99
CA THR A 202 -5.45 -8.55 -7.31
C THR A 202 -5.03 -8.34 -8.76
N ALA A 203 -3.76 -8.55 -9.06
CA ALA A 203 -3.19 -8.49 -10.40
C ALA A 203 -2.91 -9.91 -10.90
N SER A 204 -3.37 -10.24 -12.12
CA SER A 204 -3.32 -11.62 -12.65
C SER A 204 -1.89 -12.11 -12.93
N HIS A 205 -0.94 -11.19 -13.08
CA HIS A 205 0.47 -11.49 -13.35
C HIS A 205 1.35 -11.40 -12.08
N ASP A 206 0.76 -11.13 -10.92
CA ASP A 206 1.48 -11.17 -9.64
C ASP A 206 1.89 -12.60 -9.26
N PRO A 207 2.90 -12.76 -8.39
CA PRO A 207 3.24 -14.04 -7.79
C PRO A 207 2.01 -14.74 -7.18
N ALA A 208 1.95 -16.07 -7.29
CA ALA A 208 0.77 -16.86 -6.92
C ALA A 208 0.27 -16.55 -5.49
N GLY A 209 1.18 -16.40 -4.52
CA GLY A 209 0.81 -16.09 -3.15
C GLY A 209 0.07 -14.76 -3.01
N PHE A 210 0.41 -13.75 -3.79
CA PHE A 210 -0.31 -12.45 -3.80
C PHE A 210 -1.70 -12.58 -4.43
N ARG A 211 -1.85 -13.36 -5.49
CA ARG A 211 -3.15 -13.60 -6.14
C ARG A 211 -4.13 -14.36 -5.25
N GLU A 212 -3.64 -15.18 -4.32
CA GLU A 212 -4.46 -15.94 -3.37
C GLU A 212 -5.10 -15.06 -2.28
N ILE A 213 -4.54 -13.86 -2.00
CA ILE A 213 -5.01 -12.99 -0.92
C ILE A 213 -6.44 -12.48 -1.18
N GLY A 214 -6.75 -12.05 -2.40
CA GLY A 214 -8.08 -11.55 -2.73
C GLY A 214 -9.21 -12.55 -2.47
N PRO A 215 -9.15 -13.76 -3.05
CA PRO A 215 -10.12 -14.84 -2.75
C PRO A 215 -10.17 -15.22 -1.28
N LEU A 216 -9.02 -15.21 -0.57
CA LEU A 216 -8.96 -15.50 0.86
C LEU A 216 -9.71 -14.46 1.67
N VAL A 217 -9.43 -13.17 1.49
CA VAL A 217 -10.09 -12.07 2.19
C VAL A 217 -11.60 -12.07 1.90
N ALA A 218 -12.00 -12.21 0.63
CA ALA A 218 -13.42 -12.25 0.23
C ALA A 218 -14.19 -13.43 0.84
N ARG A 219 -13.52 -14.52 1.18
CA ARG A 219 -14.14 -15.68 1.83
C ARG A 219 -14.27 -15.53 3.34
N GLU A 220 -13.26 -14.95 3.98
CA GLU A 220 -13.14 -14.94 5.45
C GLU A 220 -13.68 -13.67 6.10
N ALA A 221 -13.62 -12.52 5.41
CA ALA A 221 -14.09 -11.25 5.96
C ALA A 221 -15.61 -11.06 5.71
N PRO A 222 -16.38 -10.51 6.68
CA PRO A 222 -17.83 -10.45 6.63
C PRO A 222 -18.40 -9.61 5.48
N ASP A 223 -17.78 -8.48 5.14
CA ASP A 223 -18.20 -7.57 4.06
C ASP A 223 -17.02 -7.25 3.15
N ALA A 224 -16.56 -8.27 2.43
CA ALA A 224 -15.43 -8.14 1.52
C ALA A 224 -15.78 -8.50 0.08
N ARG A 225 -15.17 -7.79 -0.86
CA ARG A 225 -15.26 -8.03 -2.30
C ARG A 225 -13.87 -8.23 -2.89
N HIS A 226 -13.78 -9.06 -3.90
CA HIS A 226 -12.56 -9.29 -4.66
C HIS A 226 -12.79 -9.03 -6.15
N VAL A 227 -11.81 -8.35 -6.75
CA VAL A 227 -11.73 -8.10 -8.21
C VAL A 227 -10.32 -8.46 -8.66
N GLU A 228 -10.18 -9.20 -9.77
CA GLU A 228 -8.88 -9.44 -10.40
C GLU A 228 -8.77 -8.58 -11.67
N LEU A 229 -7.64 -7.89 -11.84
CA LEU A 229 -7.32 -7.12 -13.04
C LEU A 229 -6.21 -7.81 -13.83
N ASP A 230 -6.28 -7.70 -15.15
CA ASP A 230 -5.22 -8.17 -16.05
C ASP A 230 -4.04 -7.18 -16.04
N SER A 231 -3.17 -7.33 -15.06
CA SER A 231 -2.03 -6.44 -14.79
C SER A 231 -0.95 -7.17 -14.01
N ASP A 232 0.22 -6.55 -13.89
CA ASP A 232 1.24 -6.89 -12.90
C ASP A 232 1.13 -6.01 -11.64
N HIS A 233 2.12 -6.07 -10.76
CA HIS A 233 2.10 -5.39 -9.46
C HIS A 233 1.97 -3.87 -9.54
N TYR A 234 2.35 -3.26 -10.67
CA TYR A 234 2.21 -1.83 -10.94
C TYR A 234 0.83 -1.44 -11.48
N VAL A 235 -0.24 -2.07 -10.96
CA VAL A 235 -1.64 -1.86 -11.36
C VAL A 235 -2.02 -0.38 -11.48
N THR A 236 -1.52 0.45 -10.56
CA THR A 236 -1.80 1.88 -10.49
C THR A 236 -1.24 2.67 -11.67
N LEU A 237 -0.21 2.16 -12.32
CA LEU A 237 0.43 2.76 -13.49
C LEU A 237 -0.02 2.09 -14.80
N ARG A 238 -0.34 0.78 -14.76
CA ARG A 238 -0.76 0.00 -15.93
C ARG A 238 -2.22 0.25 -16.32
N GLU A 239 -3.09 0.20 -15.32
CA GLU A 239 -4.54 0.20 -15.50
C GLU A 239 -5.21 1.29 -14.62
N PRO A 240 -4.73 2.56 -14.65
CA PRO A 240 -5.18 3.59 -13.73
C PRO A 240 -6.68 3.92 -13.87
N GLU A 241 -7.23 3.93 -15.11
CA GLU A 241 -8.64 4.21 -15.34
C GLU A 241 -9.54 3.07 -14.89
N LEU A 242 -9.13 1.81 -15.13
CA LEU A 242 -9.90 0.65 -14.72
C LEU A 242 -9.87 0.48 -13.21
N LEU A 243 -8.68 0.61 -12.59
CA LEU A 243 -8.53 0.59 -11.14
C LEU A 243 -9.35 1.71 -10.49
N SER A 244 -9.25 2.95 -11.00
CA SER A 244 -10.00 4.08 -10.45
C SER A 244 -11.50 3.86 -10.53
N ARG A 245 -12.02 3.27 -11.61
CA ARG A 245 -13.44 2.91 -11.73
C ARG A 245 -13.85 1.92 -10.65
N VAL A 246 -13.07 0.85 -10.45
CA VAL A 246 -13.34 -0.16 -9.40
C VAL A 246 -13.33 0.47 -8.01
N LEU A 247 -12.35 1.33 -7.74
CA LEU A 247 -12.25 2.06 -6.47
C LEU A 247 -13.42 3.04 -6.28
N LEU A 248 -13.77 3.83 -7.30
CA LEU A 248 -14.89 4.78 -7.25
C LEU A 248 -16.23 4.09 -7.02
N ASP A 249 -16.47 2.97 -7.69
CA ASP A 249 -17.71 2.18 -7.50
C ASP A 249 -17.80 1.67 -6.05
N PHE A 250 -16.71 1.15 -5.51
CA PHE A 250 -16.66 0.68 -4.13
C PHE A 250 -16.82 1.83 -3.11
N LEU A 251 -15.98 2.85 -3.21
CA LEU A 251 -15.98 3.99 -2.29
C LEU A 251 -17.30 4.75 -2.29
N THR A 252 -17.91 4.93 -3.47
CA THR A 252 -19.22 5.60 -3.58
C THR A 252 -20.34 4.79 -2.93
N ALA A 253 -20.27 3.45 -3.00
CA ALA A 253 -21.26 2.57 -2.39
C ALA A 253 -21.13 2.47 -0.86
N THR A 254 -19.98 2.85 -0.30
CA THR A 254 -19.65 2.69 1.13
C THR A 254 -19.47 4.01 1.87
N VAL A 255 -19.44 5.15 1.14
CA VAL A 255 -19.31 6.48 1.75
C VAL A 255 -20.44 6.72 2.77
N PRO A 256 -20.14 7.24 3.99
CA PRO A 256 -21.14 7.53 5.00
C PRO A 256 -22.20 8.52 4.48
N GLU A 257 -23.47 8.29 4.85
CA GLU A 257 -24.52 9.32 4.68
C GLU A 257 -24.19 10.53 5.56
N GLN A 258 -24.29 11.73 4.99
CA GLN A 258 -24.03 13.00 5.69
C GLN A 258 -25.18 13.36 6.64
#